data_c452c76d9c37bd41b96921e43a1c8949
#
_entry.id   c452c76d9c37bd41b96921e43a1c8949
#
_cell.length_a   1.000
_cell.length_b   1.000
_cell.length_c   1.000
_cell.angle_alpha   90.00
_cell.angle_beta   90.00
_cell.angle_gamma   90.00
#
_symmetry.space_group_name_H-M   'P 1'
#
loop_
_entity.id
_entity.type
_entity.pdbx_description
1 polymer ?
#
loop_
_entity_poly.entity_id
_entity_poly.type
_entity_poly.pdbx_seq_one_letter_code
_entity_poly.pdbx_strand_id
1 'polypeptide(L)'
;MRTVGELADLAGVTVRTLHHYDEVGLLRPSARSPAGYRLYDDADLLRLRQILFYRELDFPLDDIAAIVADQDVDAGAHLRRQHRLLRERIERMRSLVDAIEHELEAQKLGISLTPEEQFEVFGPDYHGEEWAAEAEHRWGDTDAWSRSNRRTSAYSKEDWLQIKAEADGIDQRFAELLRSGAPTDGATAIQTAREHRQHIARWFYDCPPAVHRGLGDMYVTDERFTAHYDAIEPGLAQYVRDAFAAEADSAGPVSTSPTGP
;
A
#
# COMPACT_ATOMS: atom_id res chain seq x y z
N MET A 1 40.58 4.04 36.75
CA MET A 1 40.34 5.44 36.40
C MET A 1 40.79 5.69 34.95
N ARG A 2 39.93 6.28 34.12
CA ARG A 2 40.16 6.61 32.71
C ARG A 2 40.02 8.09 32.52
N THR A 3 40.81 8.67 31.62
CA THR A 3 40.65 10.07 31.19
C THR A 3 39.39 10.20 30.31
N VAL A 4 38.94 11.44 30.10
CA VAL A 4 37.79 11.73 29.23
C VAL A 4 38.01 11.25 27.78
N GLY A 5 39.26 11.31 27.27
CA GLY A 5 39.59 10.80 25.94
C GLY A 5 39.50 9.31 25.85
N GLU A 6 40.13 8.58 26.79
CA GLU A 6 40.03 7.10 26.85
C GLU A 6 38.61 6.60 27.01
N LEU A 7 37.79 7.30 27.78
CA LEU A 7 36.35 6.95 27.94
C LEU A 7 35.55 7.22 26.65
N ALA A 8 35.85 8.33 25.98
CA ALA A 8 35.21 8.69 24.72
C ALA A 8 35.49 7.66 23.62
N ASP A 9 36.76 7.27 23.46
CA ASP A 9 37.21 6.26 22.50
C ASP A 9 36.58 4.88 22.80
N LEU A 10 36.58 4.46 24.08
CA LEU A 10 35.99 3.20 24.51
C LEU A 10 34.48 3.11 24.26
N ALA A 11 33.77 4.22 24.46
CA ALA A 11 32.31 4.28 24.35
C ALA A 11 31.82 4.69 22.95
N GLY A 12 32.70 5.02 22.02
CA GLY A 12 32.35 5.46 20.67
C GLY A 12 31.63 6.82 20.62
N VAL A 13 31.91 7.71 21.59
CA VAL A 13 31.32 9.05 21.67
C VAL A 13 32.39 10.14 21.60
N THR A 14 31.98 11.38 21.39
CA THR A 14 32.93 12.50 21.39
C THR A 14 33.24 12.96 22.82
N VAL A 15 34.44 13.51 23.04
CA VAL A 15 34.81 14.20 24.29
C VAL A 15 33.81 15.31 24.63
N ARG A 16 33.28 15.99 23.61
CA ARG A 16 32.27 17.04 23.76
C ARG A 16 30.96 16.48 24.34
N THR A 17 30.55 15.28 23.91
CA THR A 17 29.38 14.59 24.44
C THR A 17 29.55 14.32 25.96
N LEU A 18 30.72 13.83 26.39
CA LEU A 18 31.01 13.56 27.79
C LEU A 18 31.08 14.85 28.62
N HIS A 19 31.61 15.94 28.07
CA HIS A 19 31.56 17.24 28.73
C HIS A 19 30.12 17.74 28.90
N HIS A 20 29.26 17.58 27.87
CA HIS A 20 27.86 17.95 27.97
C HIS A 20 27.13 17.12 29.00
N TYR A 21 27.41 15.82 29.10
CA TYR A 21 26.81 14.96 30.13
C TYR A 21 27.23 15.36 31.55
N ASP A 22 28.48 15.82 31.74
CA ASP A 22 28.93 16.40 33.01
C ASP A 22 28.21 17.72 33.34
N GLU A 23 28.07 18.63 32.36
CA GLU A 23 27.43 19.95 32.50
C GLU A 23 25.96 19.81 32.90
N VAL A 24 25.21 18.87 32.25
CA VAL A 24 23.80 18.59 32.60
C VAL A 24 23.62 17.64 33.79
N GLY A 25 24.74 17.18 34.40
CA GLY A 25 24.72 16.30 35.56
C GLY A 25 24.33 14.86 35.30
N LEU A 26 24.26 14.45 34.04
CA LEU A 26 23.88 13.10 33.61
C LEU A 26 25.00 12.07 33.91
N LEU A 27 26.27 12.45 33.65
CA LEU A 27 27.47 11.68 33.97
C LEU A 27 28.55 12.59 34.55
N ARG A 28 28.76 12.54 35.83
CA ARG A 28 29.83 13.30 36.52
C ARG A 28 31.07 12.45 36.68
N PRO A 29 32.29 13.01 36.49
CA PRO A 29 33.52 12.27 36.74
C PRO A 29 33.67 11.97 38.23
N SER A 30 34.08 10.76 38.59
CA SER A 30 34.33 10.33 39.99
C SER A 30 35.50 11.04 40.63
N ALA A 31 36.48 11.54 39.82
CA ALA A 31 37.64 12.26 40.32
C ALA A 31 38.18 13.30 39.30
N ARG A 32 39.11 14.11 39.78
CA ARG A 32 39.97 14.97 38.92
C ARG A 32 41.44 14.68 39.23
N SER A 33 42.27 14.69 38.20
CA SER A 33 43.70 14.55 38.37
C SER A 33 44.31 15.81 39.06
N PRO A 34 45.57 15.76 39.57
CA PRO A 34 46.23 16.94 40.09
C PRO A 34 46.34 18.09 39.05
N ALA A 35 46.33 17.77 37.76
CA ALA A 35 46.29 18.74 36.65
C ALA A 35 44.88 19.21 36.26
N GLY A 36 43.82 18.79 36.99
CA GLY A 36 42.43 19.19 36.77
C GLY A 36 41.70 18.38 35.72
N TYR A 37 42.28 17.36 35.12
CA TYR A 37 41.62 16.50 34.12
C TYR A 37 40.55 15.60 34.77
N ARG A 38 39.39 15.44 34.10
CA ARG A 38 38.31 14.55 34.47
C ARG A 38 38.75 13.09 34.45
N LEU A 39 38.47 12.37 35.52
CA LEU A 39 38.76 10.94 35.66
C LEU A 39 37.47 10.17 35.98
N TYR A 40 37.29 9.06 35.28
CA TYR A 40 36.11 8.20 35.37
C TYR A 40 36.53 6.82 35.84
N ASP A 41 35.71 6.23 36.71
CA ASP A 41 35.90 4.84 37.19
C ASP A 41 35.01 3.84 36.47
N ASP A 42 34.95 2.60 36.97
CA ASP A 42 34.17 1.54 36.37
C ASP A 42 32.67 1.70 36.62
N ALA A 43 32.25 2.40 37.69
CA ALA A 43 30.86 2.74 37.96
C ALA A 43 30.39 3.82 36.97
N ASP A 44 31.22 4.82 36.69
CA ASP A 44 30.95 5.82 35.65
C ASP A 44 30.78 5.19 34.27
N LEU A 45 31.62 4.18 33.94
CA LEU A 45 31.52 3.44 32.69
C LEU A 45 30.18 2.67 32.59
N LEU A 46 29.75 2.02 33.66
CA LEU A 46 28.46 1.34 33.70
C LEU A 46 27.30 2.31 33.52
N ARG A 47 27.35 3.47 34.18
CA ARG A 47 26.38 4.55 34.04
C ARG A 47 26.36 5.09 32.61
N LEU A 48 27.52 5.34 31.99
CA LEU A 48 27.60 5.78 30.59
C LEU A 48 26.95 4.77 29.65
N ARG A 49 27.19 3.48 29.84
CA ARG A 49 26.56 2.41 29.04
C ARG A 49 25.04 2.45 29.13
N GLN A 50 24.47 2.69 30.32
CA GLN A 50 23.04 2.83 30.49
C GLN A 50 22.51 4.09 29.76
N ILE A 51 23.20 5.22 29.88
CA ILE A 51 22.83 6.47 29.20
C ILE A 51 22.79 6.23 27.69
N LEU A 52 23.85 5.66 27.11
CA LEU A 52 23.94 5.41 25.68
C LEU A 52 22.84 4.46 25.16
N PHE A 53 22.51 3.43 25.95
CA PHE A 53 21.41 2.53 25.61
C PHE A 53 20.07 3.28 25.47
N TYR A 54 19.71 4.15 26.43
CA TYR A 54 18.48 4.89 26.33
C TYR A 54 18.54 5.97 25.23
N ARG A 55 19.73 6.50 24.91
CA ARG A 55 19.94 7.38 23.77
C ARG A 55 19.66 6.69 22.42
N GLU A 56 20.06 5.44 22.27
CA GLU A 56 19.72 4.62 21.08
C GLU A 56 18.22 4.37 20.91
N LEU A 57 17.48 4.48 22.01
CA LEU A 57 16.01 4.39 22.02
C LEU A 57 15.33 5.76 21.87
N ASP A 58 16.10 6.83 21.57
CA ASP A 58 15.65 8.22 21.38
C ASP A 58 15.04 8.87 22.63
N PHE A 59 15.39 8.39 23.83
CA PHE A 59 14.95 9.05 25.07
C PHE A 59 15.58 10.44 25.23
N PRO A 60 14.82 11.45 25.66
CA PRO A 60 15.33 12.75 26.06
C PRO A 60 16.32 12.62 27.23
N LEU A 61 17.32 13.53 27.31
CA LEU A 61 18.33 13.46 28.37
C LEU A 61 17.74 13.60 29.78
N ASP A 62 16.69 14.41 29.94
CA ASP A 62 16.01 14.60 31.22
C ASP A 62 15.33 13.31 31.71
N ASP A 63 14.71 12.56 30.79
CA ASP A 63 14.10 11.27 31.09
C ASP A 63 15.17 10.23 31.46
N ILE A 64 16.29 10.23 30.73
CA ILE A 64 17.43 9.37 31.04
C ILE A 64 17.99 9.70 32.42
N ALA A 65 18.14 10.99 32.75
CA ALA A 65 18.61 11.42 34.07
C ALA A 65 17.74 10.87 35.20
N ALA A 66 16.42 10.97 35.07
CA ALA A 66 15.47 10.41 36.03
C ALA A 66 15.58 8.88 36.18
N ILE A 67 15.78 8.18 35.03
CA ILE A 67 15.89 6.71 35.03
C ILE A 67 17.19 6.24 35.70
N VAL A 68 18.34 6.86 35.41
CA VAL A 68 19.64 6.43 35.93
C VAL A 68 20.00 7.01 37.29
N ALA A 69 19.20 7.99 37.82
CA ALA A 69 19.34 8.51 39.17
C ALA A 69 18.80 7.57 40.24
N ASP A 70 17.90 6.64 39.87
CA ASP A 70 17.30 5.67 40.78
C ASP A 70 18.33 4.56 41.13
N GLN A 71 19.07 4.78 42.22
CA GLN A 71 20.13 3.91 42.71
C GLN A 71 19.59 2.65 43.41
N ASP A 72 18.31 2.59 43.74
CA ASP A 72 17.68 1.47 44.42
C ASP A 72 17.15 0.38 43.44
N VAL A 73 17.23 0.60 42.16
CA VAL A 73 16.77 -0.37 41.16
C VAL A 73 17.83 -1.44 40.92
N ASP A 74 17.50 -2.66 41.29
CA ASP A 74 18.29 -3.88 40.98
C ASP A 74 18.67 -3.92 39.49
N ALA A 75 19.91 -4.28 39.20
CA ALA A 75 20.43 -4.42 37.82
C ALA A 75 19.54 -5.32 36.95
N GLY A 76 18.91 -6.34 37.53
CA GLY A 76 17.92 -7.18 36.85
C GLY A 76 16.64 -6.44 36.47
N ALA A 77 16.16 -5.51 37.32
CA ALA A 77 15.01 -4.68 37.02
C ALA A 77 15.31 -3.71 35.85
N HIS A 78 16.53 -3.16 35.82
CA HIS A 78 17.00 -2.32 34.71
C HIS A 78 17.02 -3.09 33.38
N LEU A 79 17.62 -4.30 33.38
CA LEU A 79 17.64 -5.15 32.18
C LEU A 79 16.22 -5.55 31.71
N ARG A 80 15.32 -5.87 32.64
CA ARG A 80 13.91 -6.16 32.31
C ARG A 80 13.21 -4.97 31.67
N ARG A 81 13.46 -3.75 32.16
CA ARG A 81 12.91 -2.52 31.56
C ARG A 81 13.47 -2.29 30.15
N GLN A 82 14.78 -2.42 29.97
CA GLN A 82 15.42 -2.30 28.66
C GLN A 82 14.87 -3.34 27.65
N HIS A 83 14.74 -4.59 28.09
CA HIS A 83 14.17 -5.66 27.25
C HIS A 83 12.72 -5.34 26.81
N ARG A 84 11.88 -4.83 27.70
CA ARG A 84 10.51 -4.44 27.36
C ARG A 84 10.48 -3.32 26.32
N LEU A 85 11.26 -2.25 26.51
CA LEU A 85 11.34 -1.12 25.56
C LEU A 85 11.82 -1.57 24.17
N LEU A 86 12.80 -2.46 24.11
CA LEU A 86 13.25 -3.04 22.84
C LEU A 86 12.14 -3.85 22.16
N ARG A 87 11.39 -4.65 22.92
CA ARG A 87 10.26 -5.40 22.39
C ARG A 87 9.19 -4.47 21.80
N GLU A 88 8.83 -3.42 22.52
CA GLU A 88 7.86 -2.43 22.04
C GLU A 88 8.35 -1.71 20.75
N ARG A 89 9.66 -1.44 20.66
CA ARG A 89 10.25 -0.86 19.44
C ARG A 89 10.22 -1.85 18.27
N ILE A 90 10.55 -3.11 18.50
CA ILE A 90 10.47 -4.17 17.48
C ILE A 90 9.03 -4.29 16.94
N GLU A 91 8.03 -4.33 17.80
CA GLU A 91 6.63 -4.43 17.36
C GLU A 91 6.21 -3.19 16.54
N ARG A 92 6.60 -1.99 16.96
CA ARG A 92 6.35 -0.78 16.13
C ARG A 92 7.05 -0.84 14.76
N MET A 93 8.30 -1.32 14.71
CA MET A 93 9.01 -1.47 13.44
C MET A 93 8.34 -2.50 12.53
N ARG A 94 7.88 -3.63 13.07
CA ARG A 94 7.12 -4.63 12.32
C ARG A 94 5.86 -4.04 11.71
N SER A 95 5.05 -3.35 12.50
CA SER A 95 3.84 -2.69 12.00
C SER A 95 4.13 -1.68 10.88
N LEU A 96 5.26 -0.97 10.92
CA LEU A 96 5.66 -0.07 9.84
C LEU A 96 6.09 -0.83 8.58
N VAL A 97 6.79 -1.96 8.74
CA VAL A 97 7.16 -2.83 7.61
C VAL A 97 5.90 -3.39 6.96
N ASP A 98 5.00 -3.96 7.75
CA ASP A 98 3.72 -4.51 7.27
C ASP A 98 2.92 -3.45 6.50
N ALA A 99 2.87 -2.20 7.00
CA ALA A 99 2.19 -1.10 6.32
C ALA A 99 2.84 -0.74 4.97
N ILE A 100 4.18 -0.76 4.90
CA ILE A 100 4.91 -0.50 3.65
C ILE A 100 4.72 -1.67 2.68
N GLU A 101 4.77 -2.91 3.15
CA GLU A 101 4.54 -4.09 2.33
C GLU A 101 3.12 -4.09 1.75
N HIS A 102 2.11 -3.73 2.56
CA HIS A 102 0.74 -3.56 2.08
C HIS A 102 0.62 -2.47 1.00
N GLU A 103 1.27 -1.32 1.20
CA GLU A 103 1.29 -0.24 0.19
C GLU A 103 1.99 -0.65 -1.10
N LEU A 104 3.11 -1.38 -1.00
CA LEU A 104 3.81 -1.91 -2.18
C LEU A 104 2.97 -2.93 -2.94
N GLU A 105 2.22 -3.77 -2.22
CA GLU A 105 1.30 -4.74 -2.81
C GLU A 105 0.14 -4.02 -3.52
N ALA A 106 -0.48 -3.04 -2.85
CA ALA A 106 -1.53 -2.21 -3.44
C ALA A 106 -1.06 -1.50 -4.72
N GLN A 107 0.19 -1.04 -4.78
CA GLN A 107 0.77 -0.43 -5.98
C GLN A 107 0.95 -1.44 -7.12
N LYS A 108 1.30 -2.70 -6.83
CA LYS A 108 1.44 -3.76 -7.86
C LYS A 108 0.08 -4.19 -8.40
N LEU A 109 -0.85 -4.48 -7.52
CA LEU A 109 -2.17 -4.98 -7.89
C LEU A 109 -3.11 -3.89 -8.38
N GLY A 110 -2.82 -2.62 -8.09
CA GLY A 110 -3.75 -1.52 -8.28
C GLY A 110 -5.01 -1.63 -7.42
N ILE A 111 -4.96 -2.43 -6.35
CA ILE A 111 -6.09 -2.69 -5.44
C ILE A 111 -5.57 -2.60 -4.01
N SER A 112 -6.09 -1.64 -3.26
CA SER A 112 -5.72 -1.39 -1.85
C SER A 112 -6.64 -2.13 -0.87
N LEU A 113 -6.89 -3.42 -1.11
CA LEU A 113 -7.70 -4.27 -0.23
C LEU A 113 -6.83 -5.34 0.41
N THR A 114 -7.10 -5.66 1.68
CA THR A 114 -6.47 -6.83 2.32
C THR A 114 -6.91 -8.14 1.66
N PRO A 115 -6.17 -9.24 1.81
CA PRO A 115 -6.57 -10.55 1.25
C PRO A 115 -7.98 -10.98 1.69
N GLU A 116 -8.36 -10.70 2.95
CA GLU A 116 -9.68 -10.99 3.47
C GLU A 116 -10.77 -10.14 2.77
N GLU A 117 -10.50 -8.85 2.56
CA GLU A 117 -11.40 -7.95 1.84
C GLU A 117 -11.51 -8.31 0.36
N GLN A 118 -10.41 -8.71 -0.28
CA GLN A 118 -10.45 -9.23 -1.66
C GLN A 118 -11.33 -10.47 -1.76
N PHE A 119 -11.20 -11.39 -0.81
CA PHE A 119 -12.06 -12.56 -0.75
C PHE A 119 -13.55 -12.21 -0.56
N GLU A 120 -13.86 -11.23 0.30
CA GLU A 120 -15.25 -10.78 0.51
C GLU A 120 -15.84 -10.07 -0.72
N VAL A 121 -15.04 -9.27 -1.42
CA VAL A 121 -15.50 -8.50 -2.59
C VAL A 121 -15.58 -9.36 -3.84
N PHE A 122 -14.52 -10.15 -4.12
CA PHE A 122 -14.36 -10.85 -5.40
C PHE A 122 -14.67 -12.35 -5.31
N GLY A 123 -14.70 -12.92 -4.10
CA GLY A 123 -14.97 -14.34 -3.89
C GLY A 123 -13.72 -15.23 -3.90
N PRO A 124 -13.92 -16.58 -3.68
CA PRO A 124 -12.82 -17.51 -3.49
C PRO A 124 -11.96 -17.79 -4.74
N ASP A 125 -12.50 -17.55 -5.93
CA ASP A 125 -11.84 -17.84 -7.20
C ASP A 125 -11.10 -16.61 -7.76
N TYR A 126 -10.88 -15.58 -6.94
CA TYR A 126 -10.15 -14.39 -7.35
C TYR A 126 -8.65 -14.63 -7.33
N HIS A 127 -8.01 -14.57 -8.50
CA HIS A 127 -6.57 -14.71 -8.72
C HIS A 127 -5.92 -13.36 -9.07
N GLY A 128 -6.11 -12.37 -8.19
CA GLY A 128 -5.75 -10.96 -8.44
C GLY A 128 -4.29 -10.76 -8.83
N GLU A 129 -3.35 -11.44 -8.18
CA GLU A 129 -1.91 -11.32 -8.47
C GLU A 129 -1.55 -11.82 -9.88
N GLU A 130 -2.07 -12.98 -10.28
CA GLU A 130 -1.81 -13.56 -11.61
C GLU A 130 -2.39 -12.68 -12.72
N TRP A 131 -3.61 -12.18 -12.49
CA TRP A 131 -4.30 -11.31 -13.45
C TRP A 131 -3.67 -9.93 -13.54
N ALA A 132 -3.21 -9.35 -12.42
CA ALA A 132 -2.51 -8.08 -12.42
C ALA A 132 -1.17 -8.17 -13.15
N ALA A 133 -0.39 -9.23 -12.92
CA ALA A 133 0.88 -9.45 -13.62
C ALA A 133 0.69 -9.63 -15.13
N GLU A 134 -0.35 -10.36 -15.55
CA GLU A 134 -0.67 -10.53 -16.97
C GLU A 134 -1.15 -9.22 -17.60
N ALA A 135 -1.98 -8.47 -16.90
CA ALA A 135 -2.48 -7.17 -17.36
C ALA A 135 -1.34 -6.15 -17.47
N GLU A 136 -0.42 -6.11 -16.51
CA GLU A 136 0.78 -5.30 -16.59
C GLU A 136 1.67 -5.68 -17.76
N HIS A 137 1.86 -6.98 -18.01
CA HIS A 137 2.64 -7.45 -19.14
C HIS A 137 2.01 -7.05 -20.50
N ARG A 138 0.68 -7.07 -20.60
CA ARG A 138 -0.03 -6.76 -21.85
C ARG A 138 -0.23 -5.26 -22.08
N TRP A 139 -0.46 -4.48 -21.03
CA TRP A 139 -0.91 -3.08 -21.11
C TRP A 139 -0.10 -2.10 -20.26
N GLY A 140 0.92 -2.56 -19.53
CA GLY A 140 1.70 -1.75 -18.56
C GLY A 140 2.29 -0.47 -19.16
N ASP A 141 2.65 -0.49 -20.44
CA ASP A 141 3.20 0.67 -21.15
C ASP A 141 2.11 1.65 -21.65
N THR A 142 0.82 1.39 -21.38
CA THR A 142 -0.27 2.24 -21.85
C THR A 142 -0.68 3.31 -20.83
N ASP A 143 -1.06 4.49 -21.34
CA ASP A 143 -1.64 5.56 -20.50
C ASP A 143 -2.95 5.12 -19.80
N ALA A 144 -3.72 4.24 -20.44
CA ALA A 144 -4.95 3.69 -19.87
C ALA A 144 -4.65 2.82 -18.64
N TRP A 145 -3.65 1.96 -18.70
CA TRP A 145 -3.17 1.17 -17.56
C TRP A 145 -2.72 2.05 -16.39
N SER A 146 -1.82 3.02 -16.65
CA SER A 146 -1.31 3.92 -15.63
C SER A 146 -2.41 4.72 -14.95
N ARG A 147 -3.44 5.16 -15.69
CA ARG A 147 -4.60 5.89 -15.14
C ARG A 147 -5.51 4.98 -14.34
N SER A 148 -5.79 3.78 -14.83
CA SER A 148 -6.59 2.78 -14.13
C SER A 148 -5.94 2.43 -12.80
N ASN A 149 -4.68 2.04 -12.79
CA ASN A 149 -3.94 1.63 -11.61
C ASN A 149 -3.91 2.73 -10.54
N ARG A 150 -3.72 4.00 -10.93
CA ARG A 150 -3.75 5.15 -10.02
C ARG A 150 -5.14 5.39 -9.41
N ARG A 151 -6.22 5.13 -10.16
CA ARG A 151 -7.58 5.28 -9.63
C ARG A 151 -7.91 4.13 -8.68
N THR A 152 -7.69 2.90 -9.11
CA THR A 152 -8.09 1.70 -8.38
C THR A 152 -7.30 1.48 -7.09
N SER A 153 -6.03 1.93 -7.04
CA SER A 153 -5.22 1.89 -5.79
C SER A 153 -5.74 2.84 -4.69
N ALA A 154 -6.61 3.79 -5.02
CA ALA A 154 -7.22 4.70 -4.06
C ALA A 154 -8.63 4.28 -3.61
N TYR A 155 -9.18 3.20 -4.17
CA TYR A 155 -10.54 2.76 -3.85
C TYR A 155 -10.61 2.01 -2.53
N SER A 156 -11.62 2.36 -1.73
CA SER A 156 -12.01 1.64 -0.52
C SER A 156 -12.74 0.33 -0.85
N LYS A 157 -12.95 -0.49 0.16
CA LYS A 157 -13.78 -1.70 0.05
C LYS A 157 -15.20 -1.38 -0.40
N GLU A 158 -15.78 -0.29 0.12
CA GLU A 158 -17.12 0.18 -0.26
C GLU A 158 -17.19 0.56 -1.74
N ASP A 159 -16.15 1.23 -2.27
CA ASP A 159 -16.05 1.55 -3.69
C ASP A 159 -16.02 0.27 -4.54
N TRP A 160 -15.22 -0.72 -4.15
CA TRP A 160 -15.14 -2.01 -4.85
C TRP A 160 -16.45 -2.80 -4.81
N LEU A 161 -17.16 -2.81 -3.68
CA LEU A 161 -18.48 -3.41 -3.59
C LEU A 161 -19.50 -2.71 -4.50
N GLN A 162 -19.42 -1.38 -4.60
CA GLN A 162 -20.27 -0.61 -5.52
C GLN A 162 -19.93 -0.91 -6.99
N ILE A 163 -18.64 -0.92 -7.35
CA ILE A 163 -18.16 -1.27 -8.69
C ILE A 163 -18.71 -2.62 -9.11
N LYS A 164 -18.56 -3.62 -8.22
CA LYS A 164 -19.05 -4.98 -8.48
C LYS A 164 -20.56 -5.02 -8.64
N ALA A 165 -21.32 -4.38 -7.76
CA ALA A 165 -22.78 -4.37 -7.83
C ALA A 165 -23.30 -3.69 -9.11
N GLU A 166 -22.65 -2.61 -9.56
CA GLU A 166 -22.97 -1.93 -10.81
C GLU A 166 -22.69 -2.86 -12.02
N ALA A 167 -21.52 -3.54 -12.04
CA ALA A 167 -21.14 -4.47 -13.10
C ALA A 167 -22.11 -5.66 -13.16
N ASP A 168 -22.34 -6.35 -12.03
CA ASP A 168 -23.26 -7.48 -11.93
C ASP A 168 -24.67 -7.08 -12.41
N GLY A 169 -25.13 -5.88 -12.08
CA GLY A 169 -26.42 -5.36 -12.53
C GLY A 169 -26.50 -5.13 -14.05
N ILE A 170 -25.40 -4.71 -14.68
CA ILE A 170 -25.31 -4.55 -16.14
C ILE A 170 -25.34 -5.92 -16.83
N ASP A 171 -24.55 -6.87 -16.31
CA ASP A 171 -24.47 -8.24 -16.84
C ASP A 171 -25.81 -8.96 -16.77
N GLN A 172 -26.53 -8.82 -15.66
CA GLN A 172 -27.90 -9.37 -15.52
C GLN A 172 -28.88 -8.78 -16.55
N ARG A 173 -28.80 -7.46 -16.83
CA ARG A 173 -29.64 -6.84 -17.88
C ARG A 173 -29.31 -7.39 -19.27
N PHE A 174 -28.05 -7.61 -19.60
CA PHE A 174 -27.69 -8.28 -20.86
C PHE A 174 -28.25 -9.71 -20.93
N ALA A 175 -28.15 -10.48 -19.83
CA ALA A 175 -28.70 -11.82 -19.78
C ALA A 175 -30.24 -11.84 -19.96
N GLU A 176 -30.95 -10.87 -19.38
CA GLU A 176 -32.39 -10.70 -19.58
C GLU A 176 -32.73 -10.38 -21.04
N LEU A 177 -31.96 -9.49 -21.68
CA LEU A 177 -32.12 -9.15 -23.10
C LEU A 177 -31.88 -10.37 -23.98
N LEU A 178 -30.84 -11.14 -23.73
CA LEU A 178 -30.57 -12.40 -24.45
C LEU A 178 -31.73 -13.39 -24.30
N ARG A 179 -32.17 -13.65 -23.06
CA ARG A 179 -33.27 -14.57 -22.80
C ARG A 179 -34.59 -14.14 -23.47
N SER A 180 -34.81 -12.84 -23.58
CA SER A 180 -36.00 -12.33 -24.27
C SER A 180 -35.90 -12.34 -25.80
N GLY A 181 -34.75 -12.70 -26.36
CA GLY A 181 -34.47 -12.64 -27.79
C GLY A 181 -34.40 -11.25 -28.35
N ALA A 182 -34.09 -10.24 -27.50
CA ALA A 182 -33.94 -8.86 -27.94
C ALA A 182 -32.74 -8.73 -28.91
N PRO A 183 -32.86 -7.97 -30.01
CA PRO A 183 -31.76 -7.82 -30.95
C PRO A 183 -30.62 -6.96 -30.33
N THR A 184 -29.37 -7.30 -30.64
CA THR A 184 -28.18 -6.63 -30.12
C THR A 184 -28.04 -5.17 -30.56
N ASP A 185 -28.64 -4.81 -31.68
CA ASP A 185 -28.76 -3.46 -32.23
C ASP A 185 -30.04 -2.72 -31.81
N GLY A 186 -30.83 -3.35 -30.93
CA GLY A 186 -32.02 -2.73 -30.35
C GLY A 186 -31.68 -1.60 -29.38
N ALA A 187 -32.59 -0.63 -29.25
CA ALA A 187 -32.35 0.57 -28.43
C ALA A 187 -31.98 0.23 -26.97
N THR A 188 -32.57 -0.82 -26.37
CA THR A 188 -32.29 -1.24 -24.99
C THR A 188 -30.91 -1.89 -24.89
N ALA A 189 -30.52 -2.74 -25.86
CA ALA A 189 -29.21 -3.37 -25.85
C ALA A 189 -28.09 -2.32 -26.04
N ILE A 190 -28.26 -1.38 -26.96
CA ILE A 190 -27.35 -0.24 -27.16
C ILE A 190 -27.25 0.63 -25.89
N GLN A 191 -28.38 0.89 -25.22
CA GLN A 191 -28.37 1.65 -23.97
C GLN A 191 -27.62 0.91 -22.86
N THR A 192 -27.82 -0.39 -22.71
CA THR A 192 -27.09 -1.21 -21.73
C THR A 192 -25.59 -1.25 -22.04
N ALA A 193 -25.21 -1.36 -23.32
CA ALA A 193 -23.82 -1.25 -23.76
C ALA A 193 -23.19 0.11 -23.43
N ARG A 194 -23.95 1.19 -23.61
CA ARG A 194 -23.52 2.54 -23.22
C ARG A 194 -23.33 2.68 -21.72
N GLU A 195 -24.19 2.08 -20.91
CA GLU A 195 -24.07 2.07 -19.44
C GLU A 195 -22.82 1.30 -19.01
N HIS A 196 -22.52 0.15 -19.64
CA HIS A 196 -21.27 -0.59 -19.41
C HIS A 196 -20.05 0.30 -19.76
N ARG A 197 -20.03 0.93 -20.92
CA ARG A 197 -18.95 1.82 -21.31
C ARG A 197 -18.76 2.99 -20.33
N GLN A 198 -19.86 3.58 -19.85
CA GLN A 198 -19.83 4.66 -18.84
C GLN A 198 -19.34 4.16 -17.49
N HIS A 199 -19.69 2.93 -17.10
CA HIS A 199 -19.16 2.29 -15.90
C HIS A 199 -17.64 2.15 -15.98
N ILE A 200 -17.09 1.63 -17.08
CA ILE A 200 -15.64 1.54 -17.30
C ILE A 200 -15.00 2.95 -17.26
N ALA A 201 -15.59 3.93 -17.94
CA ALA A 201 -15.04 5.30 -17.98
C ALA A 201 -15.04 5.98 -16.61
N ARG A 202 -16.05 5.71 -15.79
CA ARG A 202 -16.18 6.25 -14.44
C ARG A 202 -15.13 5.68 -13.49
N TRP A 203 -14.97 4.38 -13.48
CA TRP A 203 -14.21 3.70 -12.45
C TRP A 203 -12.74 3.40 -12.84
N PHE A 204 -12.45 3.14 -14.12
CA PHE A 204 -11.14 2.66 -14.52
C PHE A 204 -10.39 3.67 -15.42
N TYR A 205 -10.77 3.78 -16.68
CA TYR A 205 -10.08 4.62 -17.67
C TYR A 205 -11.05 5.15 -18.72
N ASP A 206 -10.62 6.20 -19.45
CA ASP A 206 -11.44 6.75 -20.54
C ASP A 206 -11.71 5.69 -21.60
N CYS A 207 -12.98 5.38 -21.81
CA CYS A 207 -13.42 4.30 -22.70
C CYS A 207 -14.22 4.86 -23.88
N PRO A 208 -13.54 5.35 -24.94
CA PRO A 208 -14.25 5.74 -26.17
C PRO A 208 -14.88 4.52 -26.85
N PRO A 209 -15.89 4.70 -27.74
CA PRO A 209 -16.60 3.60 -28.40
C PRO A 209 -15.71 2.58 -29.09
N ALA A 210 -14.59 3.01 -29.69
CA ALA A 210 -13.65 2.13 -30.34
C ALA A 210 -12.90 1.18 -29.34
N VAL A 211 -12.55 1.71 -28.16
CA VAL A 211 -11.94 0.92 -27.08
C VAL A 211 -12.96 -0.07 -26.52
N HIS A 212 -14.21 0.38 -26.31
CA HIS A 212 -15.30 -0.47 -25.84
C HIS A 212 -15.60 -1.64 -26.76
N ARG A 213 -15.59 -1.40 -28.09
CA ARG A 213 -15.67 -2.49 -29.10
C ARG A 213 -14.55 -3.50 -28.92
N GLY A 214 -13.31 -3.03 -28.78
CA GLY A 214 -12.14 -3.90 -28.54
C GLY A 214 -12.26 -4.75 -27.29
N LEU A 215 -12.87 -4.26 -26.21
CA LEU A 215 -13.19 -5.03 -25.02
C LEU A 215 -14.17 -6.18 -25.35
N GLY A 216 -15.21 -5.92 -26.12
CA GLY A 216 -16.14 -6.94 -26.57
C GLY A 216 -15.46 -8.05 -27.38
N ASP A 217 -14.54 -7.68 -28.30
CA ASP A 217 -13.77 -8.68 -29.05
C ASP A 217 -12.86 -9.51 -28.15
N MET A 218 -12.27 -8.92 -27.11
CA MET A 218 -11.49 -9.63 -26.11
C MET A 218 -12.38 -10.62 -25.32
N TYR A 219 -13.60 -10.27 -24.95
CA TYR A 219 -14.51 -11.11 -24.15
C TYR A 219 -14.91 -12.42 -24.87
N VAL A 220 -14.85 -12.49 -26.19
CA VAL A 220 -15.09 -13.70 -26.96
C VAL A 220 -13.84 -14.45 -27.38
N THR A 221 -12.64 -13.81 -27.29
CA THR A 221 -11.36 -14.41 -27.67
C THR A 221 -10.62 -15.00 -26.47
N ASP A 222 -10.82 -14.48 -25.27
CA ASP A 222 -10.21 -14.98 -24.03
C ASP A 222 -11.21 -15.89 -23.32
N GLU A 223 -10.88 -17.18 -23.21
CA GLU A 223 -11.76 -18.23 -22.64
C GLU A 223 -12.24 -17.89 -21.23
N ARG A 224 -11.48 -17.12 -20.43
CA ARG A 224 -11.86 -16.75 -19.06
C ARG A 224 -13.04 -15.78 -19.05
N PHE A 225 -13.01 -14.78 -19.92
CA PHE A 225 -14.13 -13.84 -20.04
C PHE A 225 -15.35 -14.49 -20.67
N THR A 226 -15.13 -15.34 -21.69
CA THR A 226 -16.24 -16.13 -22.28
C THR A 226 -16.90 -17.00 -21.21
N ALA A 227 -16.11 -17.72 -20.40
CA ALA A 227 -16.63 -18.56 -19.33
C ALA A 227 -17.38 -17.75 -18.26
N HIS A 228 -16.91 -16.55 -17.91
CA HIS A 228 -17.60 -15.68 -16.96
C HIS A 228 -18.99 -15.28 -17.43
N TYR A 229 -19.11 -14.77 -18.66
CA TYR A 229 -20.40 -14.36 -19.21
C TYR A 229 -21.32 -15.55 -19.46
N ASP A 230 -20.80 -16.63 -20.03
CA ASP A 230 -21.60 -17.82 -20.38
C ASP A 230 -22.02 -18.64 -19.16
N ALA A 231 -21.37 -18.44 -17.99
CA ALA A 231 -21.85 -18.95 -16.71
C ALA A 231 -23.15 -18.26 -16.23
N ILE A 232 -23.36 -16.99 -16.62
CA ILE A 232 -24.60 -16.25 -16.32
C ILE A 232 -25.73 -16.71 -17.24
N GLU A 233 -25.45 -16.75 -18.55
CA GLU A 233 -26.39 -17.23 -19.57
C GLU A 233 -25.59 -17.75 -20.79
N PRO A 234 -25.80 -18.98 -21.26
CA PRO A 234 -25.09 -19.49 -22.42
C PRO A 234 -25.22 -18.58 -23.66
N GLY A 235 -24.09 -18.19 -24.27
CA GLY A 235 -24.04 -17.29 -25.40
C GLY A 235 -24.02 -15.81 -25.05
N LEU A 236 -23.96 -15.47 -23.75
CA LEU A 236 -23.97 -14.08 -23.29
C LEU A 236 -22.74 -13.30 -23.75
N ALA A 237 -21.56 -13.92 -23.75
CA ALA A 237 -20.31 -13.29 -24.22
C ALA A 237 -20.46 -12.75 -25.66
N GLN A 238 -21.01 -13.57 -26.55
CA GLN A 238 -21.25 -13.18 -27.92
C GLN A 238 -22.28 -12.06 -28.05
N TYR A 239 -23.37 -12.14 -27.26
CA TYR A 239 -24.41 -11.13 -27.23
C TYR A 239 -23.87 -9.75 -26.78
N VAL A 240 -23.08 -9.73 -25.70
CA VAL A 240 -22.43 -8.52 -25.17
C VAL A 240 -21.49 -7.90 -26.19
N ARG A 241 -20.65 -8.71 -26.82
CA ARG A 241 -19.73 -8.26 -27.89
C ARG A 241 -20.50 -7.60 -29.06
N ASP A 242 -21.59 -8.20 -29.51
CA ASP A 242 -22.38 -7.67 -30.63
C ASP A 242 -23.13 -6.39 -30.23
N ALA A 243 -23.59 -6.28 -28.99
CA ALA A 243 -24.20 -5.05 -28.47
C ALA A 243 -23.18 -3.91 -28.35
N PHE A 244 -21.93 -4.21 -27.94
CA PHE A 244 -20.85 -3.20 -27.91
C PHE A 244 -20.49 -2.71 -29.31
N ALA A 245 -20.46 -3.61 -30.27
CA ALA A 245 -20.26 -3.25 -31.67
C ALA A 245 -21.37 -2.33 -32.19
N ALA A 246 -22.63 -2.65 -31.91
CA ALA A 246 -23.79 -1.83 -32.30
C ALA A 246 -23.79 -0.45 -31.61
N GLU A 247 -23.40 -0.37 -30.33
CA GLU A 247 -23.24 0.92 -29.63
C GLU A 247 -22.18 1.78 -30.27
N ALA A 248 -21.03 1.20 -30.62
CA ALA A 248 -19.94 1.92 -31.26
C ALA A 248 -20.34 2.44 -32.64
N ASP A 249 -21.07 1.64 -33.44
CA ASP A 249 -21.58 2.06 -34.75
C ASP A 249 -22.63 3.17 -34.63
N SER A 250 -23.47 3.16 -33.57
CA SER A 250 -24.47 4.20 -33.31
C SER A 250 -23.87 5.55 -32.92
N ALA A 251 -22.67 5.58 -32.39
CA ALA A 251 -21.97 6.77 -31.93
C ALA A 251 -21.42 7.64 -33.09
N GLY A 252 -21.38 7.12 -34.32
CA GLY A 252 -20.85 7.80 -35.52
C GLY A 252 -19.32 7.94 -35.51
N PRO A 253 -18.67 8.21 -36.63
CA PRO A 253 -17.24 8.48 -36.67
C PRO A 253 -16.90 9.73 -35.86
N VAL A 254 -15.96 9.64 -34.93
CA VAL A 254 -15.40 10.81 -34.24
C VAL A 254 -14.84 11.75 -35.29
N SER A 255 -15.48 12.93 -35.49
CA SER A 255 -14.98 14.00 -36.35
C SER A 255 -13.63 14.47 -35.82
N THR A 256 -12.56 13.91 -36.34
CA THR A 256 -11.23 14.50 -36.23
C THR A 256 -11.23 15.76 -37.05
N SER A 257 -11.56 16.89 -36.43
CA SER A 257 -11.32 18.20 -37.06
C SER A 257 -9.79 18.33 -37.19
N PRO A 258 -9.26 18.48 -38.43
CA PRO A 258 -7.88 18.84 -38.59
C PRO A 258 -7.72 20.26 -38.06
N THR A 259 -6.93 20.45 -37.00
CA THR A 259 -6.36 21.76 -36.65
C THR A 259 -5.55 22.20 -37.86
N GLY A 260 -6.08 23.09 -38.65
CA GLY A 260 -5.41 23.78 -39.73
C GLY A 260 -4.33 24.75 -39.26
N PRO A 261 -3.52 25.26 -40.18
CA PRO A 261 -2.13 25.70 -40.04
C PRO A 261 -1.91 26.92 -39.15
#